data_df729991b6fae0bf914178db1641456d
#
_entry.id   df729991b6fae0bf914178db1641456d
#
_cell.length_a   1.000
_cell.length_b   1.000
_cell.length_c   1.000
_cell.angle_alpha   90.00
_cell.angle_beta   90.00
_cell.angle_gamma   90.00
#
_symmetry.space_group_name_H-M   'P 1'
#
loop_
_entity.id
_entity.type
_entity.pdbx_description
1 polymer ?
#
loop_
_entity_poly.entity_id
_entity_poly.type
_entity_poly.pdbx_seq_one_letter_code
_entity_poly.pdbx_strand_id
1 'polypeptide(L)'
;MTETPLDHAYAQMQADPDAQTPRMRFYDRLLGAELFVLLECPMAAGQDRIEPQILTSEGASFVLAFDREERLSQFVDGVEAPYAALTGRALAKMLAPQDIGLGLNLRVAPSETLLD
;
A
#
# COMPACT_ATOMS: atom_id res chain seq x y z
N MET A 1 -9.28 4.74 -16.83
CA MET A 1 -8.79 4.19 -15.55
C MET A 1 -9.89 4.34 -14.50
N THR A 2 -10.14 3.28 -13.77
CA THR A 2 -11.20 3.29 -12.75
C THR A 2 -10.65 3.86 -11.44
N GLU A 3 -11.36 4.87 -10.91
CA GLU A 3 -11.03 5.41 -9.60
C GLU A 3 -11.50 4.45 -8.51
N THR A 4 -10.65 4.20 -7.52
CA THR A 4 -11.00 3.35 -6.39
C THR A 4 -11.50 4.19 -5.21
N PRO A 5 -12.19 3.57 -4.23
CA PRO A 5 -12.57 4.30 -3.01
C PRO A 5 -11.38 4.98 -2.32
N LEU A 6 -10.21 4.35 -2.37
CA LEU A 6 -9.00 4.90 -1.78
C LEU A 6 -8.52 6.14 -2.54
N ASP A 7 -8.58 6.12 -3.88
CA ASP A 7 -8.27 7.29 -4.71
C ASP A 7 -9.16 8.46 -4.36
N HIS A 8 -10.45 8.20 -4.23
CA HIS A 8 -11.44 9.21 -3.90
C HIS A 8 -11.17 9.84 -2.53
N ALA A 9 -10.91 9.02 -1.52
CA ALA A 9 -10.61 9.49 -0.18
C ALA A 9 -9.31 10.29 -0.14
N TYR A 10 -8.30 9.88 -0.91
CA TYR A 10 -7.03 10.59 -1.01
C TYR A 10 -7.22 11.97 -1.65
N ALA A 11 -8.01 12.05 -2.73
CA ALA A 11 -8.29 13.31 -3.38
C ALA A 11 -9.00 14.29 -2.43
N GLN A 12 -9.94 13.81 -1.64
CA GLN A 12 -10.63 14.64 -0.64
C GLN A 12 -9.66 15.15 0.43
N MET A 13 -8.73 14.30 0.86
CA MET A 13 -7.71 14.69 1.83
C MET A 13 -6.79 15.77 1.25
N GLN A 14 -6.39 15.65 -0.02
CA GLN A 14 -5.52 16.61 -0.68
C GLN A 14 -6.22 17.95 -0.94
N ALA A 15 -7.52 17.93 -1.17
CA ALA A 15 -8.30 19.13 -1.40
C ALA A 15 -8.36 20.03 -0.16
N ASP A 16 -8.24 19.45 1.03
CA ASP A 16 -8.23 20.18 2.30
C ASP A 16 -7.27 19.50 3.27
N PRO A 17 -5.95 19.67 3.08
CA PRO A 17 -4.96 18.92 3.86
C PRO A 17 -4.93 19.25 5.34
N ASP A 18 -5.47 20.41 5.75
CA ASP A 18 -5.53 20.79 7.15
C ASP A 18 -6.76 20.25 7.87
N ALA A 19 -7.77 19.75 7.13
CA ALA A 19 -8.97 19.22 7.72
C ALA A 19 -8.74 17.81 8.25
N GLN A 20 -9.17 17.58 9.49
CA GLN A 20 -9.00 16.28 10.14
C GLN A 20 -9.91 15.21 9.56
N THR A 21 -11.16 15.56 9.24
CA THR A 21 -12.17 14.59 8.79
C THR A 21 -11.79 13.87 7.49
N PRO A 22 -11.40 14.58 6.40
CA PRO A 22 -10.97 13.87 5.18
C PRO A 22 -9.73 13.02 5.40
N ARG A 23 -8.80 13.45 6.24
CA ARG A 23 -7.59 12.69 6.53
C ARG A 23 -7.92 11.41 7.29
N MET A 24 -8.77 11.49 8.30
CA MET A 24 -9.21 10.32 9.06
C MET A 24 -9.99 9.36 8.18
N ARG A 25 -10.81 9.88 7.25
CA ARG A 25 -11.56 9.06 6.31
C ARG A 25 -10.62 8.29 5.38
N PHE A 26 -9.55 8.92 4.92
CA PHE A 26 -8.54 8.25 4.10
C PHE A 26 -7.91 7.08 4.87
N TYR A 27 -7.46 7.31 6.10
CA TYR A 27 -6.85 6.25 6.91
C TYR A 27 -7.84 5.14 7.22
N ASP A 28 -9.09 5.47 7.50
CA ASP A 28 -10.14 4.48 7.72
C ASP A 28 -10.33 3.58 6.50
N ARG A 29 -10.38 4.17 5.32
CA ARG A 29 -10.49 3.42 4.07
C ARG A 29 -9.27 2.54 3.84
N LEU A 30 -8.09 3.07 4.11
CA LEU A 30 -6.83 2.34 3.95
C LEU A 30 -6.80 1.10 4.85
N LEU A 31 -7.18 1.26 6.12
CA LEU A 31 -7.16 0.15 7.07
C LEU A 31 -8.16 -0.95 6.73
N GLY A 32 -9.29 -0.58 6.11
CA GLY A 32 -10.31 -1.55 5.70
C GLY A 32 -10.13 -2.10 4.29
N ALA A 33 -9.18 -1.57 3.52
CA ALA A 33 -8.98 -1.98 2.13
C ALA A 33 -8.17 -3.28 2.05
N GLU A 34 -8.47 -4.09 1.04
CA GLU A 34 -7.58 -5.19 0.67
C GLU A 34 -6.42 -4.61 -0.13
N LEU A 35 -5.19 -4.90 0.31
CA LEU A 35 -3.99 -4.41 -0.33
C LEU A 35 -3.17 -5.58 -0.86
N PHE A 36 -2.57 -5.38 -2.03
CA PHE A 36 -1.70 -6.36 -2.67
C PHE A 36 -0.26 -5.93 -2.44
N VAL A 37 0.45 -6.71 -1.63
CA VAL A 37 1.80 -6.38 -1.16
C VAL A 37 2.80 -7.12 -2.02
N LEU A 38 3.72 -6.37 -2.63
CA LEU A 38 4.77 -6.95 -3.47
C LEU A 38 5.80 -7.66 -2.59
N LEU A 39 6.15 -8.91 -2.96
CA LEU A 39 7.06 -9.76 -2.19
C LEU A 39 8.38 -9.95 -2.91
N GLU A 40 9.44 -10.22 -2.15
CA GLU A 40 10.73 -10.64 -2.70
C GLU A 40 10.70 -12.10 -3.15
N CYS A 41 10.01 -12.93 -2.36
CA CYS A 41 9.93 -14.37 -2.60
C CYS A 41 8.49 -14.82 -2.50
N PRO A 42 8.06 -15.83 -3.30
CA PRO A 42 6.73 -16.40 -3.15
C PRO A 42 6.55 -17.01 -1.76
N MET A 43 5.32 -16.93 -1.23
CA MET A 43 5.00 -17.60 0.02
C MET A 43 5.00 -19.11 -0.16
N ALA A 44 5.72 -19.82 0.69
CA ALA A 44 5.69 -21.28 0.71
C ALA A 44 4.46 -21.77 1.46
N ALA A 45 4.00 -22.97 1.13
CA ALA A 45 2.88 -23.59 1.84
C ALA A 45 3.22 -23.73 3.33
N GLY A 46 2.31 -23.27 4.18
CA GLY A 46 2.50 -23.31 5.63
C GLY A 46 3.35 -22.18 6.20
N GLN A 47 3.77 -21.25 5.36
CA GLN A 47 4.56 -20.10 5.80
C GLN A 47 3.66 -19.07 6.50
N ASP A 48 4.05 -18.63 7.71
CA ASP A 48 3.30 -17.65 8.50
C ASP A 48 3.67 -16.22 8.16
N ARG A 49 4.86 -16.01 7.58
CA ARG A 49 5.41 -14.69 7.35
C ARG A 49 5.60 -14.44 5.87
N ILE A 50 5.37 -13.19 5.48
CA ILE A 50 5.69 -12.73 4.13
C ILE A 50 7.06 -12.07 4.14
N GLU A 51 7.72 -12.08 2.99
CA GLU A 51 8.97 -11.35 2.77
C GLU A 51 8.71 -10.25 1.75
N PRO A 52 8.25 -9.07 2.20
CA PRO A 52 7.92 -7.99 1.27
C PRO A 52 9.16 -7.36 0.68
N GLN A 53 9.03 -6.84 -0.53
CA GLN A 53 10.08 -6.01 -1.12
C GLN A 53 10.15 -4.69 -0.36
N ILE A 54 11.36 -4.24 -0.09
CA ILE A 54 11.59 -3.00 0.64
C ILE A 54 12.15 -1.96 -0.31
N LEU A 55 11.49 -0.81 -0.35
CA LEU A 55 11.99 0.38 -1.05
C LEU A 55 12.63 1.29 -0.01
N THR A 56 13.87 1.69 -0.25
CA THR A 56 14.55 2.65 0.61
C THR A 56 14.60 4.00 -0.08
N SER A 57 14.13 5.04 0.60
CA SER A 57 14.12 6.40 0.08
C SER A 57 14.45 7.36 1.22
N GLU A 58 15.46 8.20 1.02
CA GLU A 58 15.89 9.23 1.98
C GLU A 58 16.13 8.68 3.39
N GLY A 59 16.68 7.46 3.47
CA GLY A 59 17.00 6.84 4.75
C GLY A 59 15.84 6.12 5.41
N ALA A 60 14.65 6.15 4.82
CA ALA A 60 13.47 5.42 5.33
C ALA A 60 13.16 4.22 4.45
N SER A 61 12.61 3.20 5.04
CA SER A 61 12.23 1.96 4.35
C SER A 61 10.71 1.85 4.24
N PHE A 62 10.23 1.37 3.09
CA PHE A 62 8.80 1.25 2.80
C PHE A 62 8.50 -0.09 2.15
N VAL A 63 7.36 -0.67 2.52
CA VAL A 63 6.79 -1.83 1.83
C VAL A 63 5.90 -1.32 0.71
N LEU A 64 5.92 -1.98 -0.45
CA LEU A 64 5.13 -1.58 -1.61
C LEU A 64 3.80 -2.31 -1.61
N ALA A 65 2.70 -1.56 -1.68
CA ALA A 65 1.36 -2.11 -1.69
C ALA A 65 0.47 -1.36 -2.68
N PHE A 66 -0.56 -2.04 -3.19
CA PHE A 66 -1.46 -1.52 -4.20
C PHE A 66 -2.89 -1.92 -3.84
N ASP A 67 -3.85 -1.06 -4.13
CA ASP A 67 -5.26 -1.36 -3.83
C ASP A 67 -5.97 -2.14 -4.95
N ARG A 68 -5.26 -2.44 -6.04
CA ARG A 68 -5.74 -3.28 -7.15
C ARG A 68 -4.61 -4.14 -7.67
N GLU A 69 -4.94 -5.37 -8.08
CA GLU A 69 -3.97 -6.24 -8.74
C GLU A 69 -3.42 -5.63 -10.02
N GLU A 70 -4.28 -4.97 -10.79
CA GLU A 70 -3.89 -4.31 -12.03
C GLU A 70 -2.82 -3.25 -11.79
N ARG A 71 -2.91 -2.54 -10.67
CA ARG A 71 -1.93 -1.52 -10.33
C ARG A 71 -0.58 -2.12 -9.96
N LEU A 72 -0.59 -3.24 -9.22
CA LEU A 72 0.63 -3.98 -8.94
C LEU A 72 1.27 -4.44 -10.25
N SER A 73 0.49 -5.00 -11.16
CA SER A 73 0.96 -5.46 -12.46
C SER A 73 1.56 -4.31 -13.28
N GLN A 74 0.94 -3.14 -13.25
CA GLN A 74 1.47 -1.95 -13.92
C GLN A 74 2.80 -1.51 -13.33
N PHE A 75 2.93 -1.57 -12.02
CA PHE A 75 4.17 -1.18 -11.34
C PHE A 75 5.34 -2.06 -11.79
N VAL A 76 5.12 -3.37 -11.90
CA VAL A 76 6.16 -4.31 -12.32
C VAL A 76 6.23 -4.49 -13.84
N ASP A 77 5.50 -3.66 -14.57
CA ASP A 77 5.49 -3.61 -16.05
C ASP A 77 5.13 -4.96 -16.68
N GLY A 78 4.13 -5.63 -16.10
CA GLY A 78 3.65 -6.92 -16.60
C GLY A 78 4.54 -8.11 -16.31
N VAL A 79 5.66 -7.90 -15.63
CA VAL A 79 6.54 -8.98 -15.20
C VAL A 79 5.87 -9.75 -14.07
N GLU A 80 5.90 -11.08 -14.13
CA GLU A 80 5.36 -11.89 -13.07
C GLU A 80 6.13 -11.66 -11.77
N ALA A 81 5.41 -11.34 -10.70
CA ALA A 81 6.02 -11.05 -9.41
C ALA A 81 5.15 -11.62 -8.29
N PRO A 82 5.76 -12.16 -7.22
CA PRO A 82 4.98 -12.68 -6.10
C PRO A 82 4.34 -11.54 -5.32
N TYR A 83 3.12 -11.78 -4.82
CA TYR A 83 2.44 -10.82 -3.96
C TYR A 83 1.52 -11.55 -2.97
N ALA A 84 1.13 -10.84 -1.92
CA ALA A 84 0.17 -11.35 -0.94
C ALA A 84 -0.93 -10.32 -0.74
N ALA A 85 -2.15 -10.78 -0.54
CA ALA A 85 -3.30 -9.91 -0.26
C ALA A 85 -3.49 -9.82 1.26
N LEU A 86 -3.51 -8.60 1.78
CA LEU A 86 -3.68 -8.31 3.21
C LEU A 86 -4.60 -7.10 3.35
N THR A 87 -5.34 -7.05 4.47
CA THR A 87 -6.02 -5.79 4.79
C THR A 87 -5.00 -4.75 5.22
N GLY A 88 -5.32 -3.48 5.02
CA GLY A 88 -4.47 -2.39 5.49
C GLY A 88 -4.20 -2.48 6.98
N ARG A 89 -5.21 -2.91 7.75
CA ARG A 89 -5.07 -3.08 9.20
C ARG A 89 -4.05 -4.16 9.57
N ALA A 90 -4.12 -5.32 8.89
CA ALA A 90 -3.16 -6.40 9.11
C ALA A 90 -1.74 -5.96 8.75
N LEU A 91 -1.61 -5.26 7.64
CA LEU A 91 -0.32 -4.74 7.18
C LEU A 91 0.24 -3.72 8.17
N ALA A 92 -0.58 -2.81 8.67
CA ALA A 92 -0.15 -1.81 9.64
C ALA A 92 0.36 -2.46 10.93
N LYS A 93 -0.32 -3.49 11.41
CA LYS A 93 0.11 -4.24 12.60
C LYS A 93 1.46 -4.92 12.38
N MET A 94 1.70 -5.40 11.18
CA MET A 94 2.97 -6.07 10.84
C MET A 94 4.11 -5.06 10.76
N LEU A 95 3.87 -3.86 10.24
CA LEU A 95 4.92 -2.87 9.99
C LEU A 95 5.26 -2.02 11.20
N ALA A 96 4.30 -1.74 12.07
CA ALA A 96 4.47 -0.82 13.18
C ALA A 96 5.69 -1.16 14.07
N PRO A 97 5.90 -2.42 14.50
CA PRO A 97 7.05 -2.73 15.37
C PRO A 97 8.39 -2.73 14.64
N GLN A 98 8.38 -2.66 13.30
CA GLN A 98 9.61 -2.72 12.51
C GLN A 98 10.08 -1.35 12.03
N ASP A 99 9.30 -0.30 12.31
CA ASP A 99 9.59 1.06 11.87
C ASP A 99 9.75 1.15 10.34
N ILE A 100 8.88 0.43 9.63
CA ILE A 100 8.82 0.41 8.18
C ILE A 100 7.52 1.08 7.75
N GLY A 101 7.60 1.99 6.80
CA GLY A 101 6.43 2.69 6.27
C GLY A 101 5.76 1.93 5.13
N LEU A 102 4.77 2.57 4.51
CA LEU A 102 3.99 2.02 3.42
C LEU A 102 4.10 2.91 2.19
N GLY A 103 4.53 2.33 1.07
CA GLY A 103 4.47 2.97 -0.24
C GLY A 103 3.22 2.49 -0.95
N LEU A 104 2.21 3.36 -1.04
CA LEU A 104 0.90 3.01 -1.58
C LEU A 104 0.77 3.47 -3.02
N ASN A 105 0.42 2.55 -3.91
CA ASN A 105 0.09 2.82 -5.32
C ASN A 105 1.14 3.67 -6.06
N LEU A 106 2.42 3.49 -5.76
CA LEU A 106 3.48 4.29 -6.36
C LEU A 106 3.51 4.12 -7.88
N ARG A 107 3.56 5.24 -8.61
CA ARG A 107 3.66 5.33 -10.07
C ARG A 107 2.45 4.85 -10.85
N VAL A 108 1.38 4.41 -10.18
CA VAL A 108 0.26 3.76 -10.89
C VAL A 108 -1.09 4.36 -10.58
N ALA A 109 -1.19 5.34 -9.67
CA ALA A 109 -2.50 5.86 -9.28
C ALA A 109 -2.42 7.27 -8.72
N PRO A 110 -3.56 8.02 -8.76
CA PRO A 110 -3.61 9.34 -8.12
C PRO A 110 -3.39 9.31 -6.61
N SER A 111 -3.65 8.18 -5.97
CA SER A 111 -3.43 8.00 -4.53
C SER A 111 -2.00 7.58 -4.18
N GLU A 112 -1.06 7.78 -5.09
CA GLU A 112 0.36 7.53 -4.84
C GLU A 112 0.84 8.31 -3.63
N THR A 113 1.38 7.61 -2.61
CA THR A 113 1.85 8.27 -1.40
C THR A 113 2.80 7.38 -0.60
N LEU A 114 3.66 8.01 0.20
CA LEU A 114 4.52 7.33 1.17
C LEU A 114 4.01 7.66 2.57
N LEU A 115 3.77 6.62 3.37
CA LEU A 115 3.24 6.75 4.73
C LEU A 115 4.22 6.11 5.71
N ASP A 116 4.51 6.80 6.77
CA ASP A 116 5.36 6.30 7.87
C ASP A 116 4.57 5.48 8.87
#